data_53418bc9d28ea9eb4712134c5d43d78a
#
_entry.id   53418bc9d28ea9eb4712134c5d43d78a
#
_cell.length_a   1.000
_cell.length_b   1.000
_cell.length_c   1.000
_cell.angle_alpha   90.00
_cell.angle_beta   90.00
_cell.angle_gamma   90.00
#
_symmetry.space_group_name_H-M   'P 1'
#
loop_
_entity.id
_entity.type
_entity.pdbx_description
1 polymer ?
#
loop_
_entity_poly.entity_id
_entity_poly.type
_entity_poly.pdbx_seq_one_letter_code
_entity_poly.pdbx_strand_id
1 'polypeptide(L)'
;MADSIRLQTFPSKPRVFVLTDISNEPDDAESLVRYLLYSNQFQTEGLVAVSSTWMKNKVCPQDIHKILDAYAGAVDNLNKHTHPDYPYPSANRLRTLVKSGPPMYGFAGVGTDKPLTDGAQLLLERIKAPIEDPLWVLVWGGTNVLAQVLLSIRDQCSAEEATKLRAKLRVYTISDQDDTSAWIRTQFPDVFYISSIHGWNQYGLAAWTGISGDKYYGFDQGGPDFSKVSKQWIKENIQIGPLGSAYPDYLFIPEGDTPTFLYLIQNGLGDREHPEYGSWGGRYALTDASDAGQQGKHYSDMSDSVIGIDGKTYRSNQATIWRWRNTFQNDFAARIQWSLNPSLASTNHHPIVIVNGSRSQKPLQFEAEAGSTIELDASQTYDPDGDDLTFTWWQYREPSATQWLVQFEVSELGIEKLDTQGKRIKVMVPEPEKSCMDLISRTPLAKGQLLHLILEVTDSGTPTLTSYRRVLIQSTNKDLRGGKPLKEGEELNAIGDAMKNYTD
;
A
#
# COMPACT_ATOMS: atom_id res chain seq x y z
N MET A 1 -1.70 15.50 29.66
CA MET A 1 -2.34 16.31 28.62
C MET A 1 -1.75 15.88 27.30
N ALA A 2 -2.59 15.59 26.33
CA ALA A 2 -2.14 15.28 24.98
C ALA A 2 -1.34 16.47 24.43
N ASP A 3 -0.15 16.19 23.88
CA ASP A 3 0.76 17.19 23.33
C ASP A 3 1.05 16.84 21.87
N SER A 4 0.77 17.79 20.97
CA SER A 4 0.95 17.58 19.54
C SER A 4 2.40 17.22 19.12
N ILE A 5 3.39 17.59 19.91
CA ILE A 5 4.81 17.21 19.69
C ILE A 5 5.01 15.69 19.88
N ARG A 6 4.14 15.02 20.62
CA ARG A 6 4.20 13.57 20.84
C ARG A 6 3.54 12.75 19.73
N LEU A 7 2.81 13.39 18.81
CA LEU A 7 2.12 12.74 17.72
C LEU A 7 3.09 12.16 16.67
N GLN A 8 2.53 11.36 15.78
CA GLN A 8 3.29 10.71 14.71
C GLN A 8 3.93 11.72 13.76
N THR A 9 5.15 11.42 13.33
CA THR A 9 5.93 12.23 12.38
C THR A 9 6.06 11.51 11.04
N PHE A 10 6.18 12.27 9.95
CA PHE A 10 6.27 11.77 8.58
C PHE A 10 7.49 12.34 7.85
N PRO A 11 8.72 11.95 8.24
CA PRO A 11 9.95 12.59 7.76
C PRO A 11 10.21 12.40 6.27
N SER A 12 9.56 11.43 5.64
CA SER A 12 9.74 11.10 4.22
C SER A 12 8.38 11.02 3.53
N LYS A 13 7.79 12.19 3.24
CA LYS A 13 6.51 12.27 2.52
C LYS A 13 6.70 11.83 1.07
N PRO A 14 6.02 10.77 0.58
CA PRO A 14 6.04 10.45 -0.84
C PRO A 14 5.44 11.58 -1.65
N ARG A 15 6.03 11.86 -2.81
CA ARG A 15 5.49 12.77 -3.82
C ARG A 15 4.37 12.06 -4.55
N VAL A 16 3.17 12.64 -4.61
CA VAL A 16 1.97 11.98 -5.13
C VAL A 16 1.29 12.84 -6.19
N PHE A 17 0.93 12.21 -7.31
CA PHE A 17 0.19 12.78 -8.43
C PHE A 17 -1.01 11.88 -8.75
N VAL A 18 -2.23 12.37 -8.61
CA VAL A 18 -3.46 11.60 -8.78
C VAL A 18 -4.07 11.86 -10.16
N LEU A 19 -4.44 10.78 -10.87
CA LEU A 19 -5.22 10.79 -12.10
C LEU A 19 -6.58 10.15 -11.81
N THR A 20 -7.68 10.90 -11.88
CA THR A 20 -9.03 10.48 -11.48
C THR A 20 -10.06 10.73 -12.56
N ASP A 21 -10.91 9.77 -12.87
CA ASP A 21 -12.09 9.97 -13.72
C ASP A 21 -13.35 10.33 -12.90
N ILE A 22 -13.12 11.13 -11.85
CA ILE A 22 -14.14 11.62 -10.92
C ILE A 22 -15.43 12.03 -11.64
N SER A 23 -16.58 11.65 -11.08
CA SER A 23 -17.92 11.80 -11.61
C SER A 23 -18.31 10.75 -12.67
N ASN A 24 -17.52 9.70 -12.82
CA ASN A 24 -17.95 8.48 -13.47
C ASN A 24 -18.95 7.73 -12.57
N GLU A 25 -18.44 7.29 -11.42
CA GLU A 25 -19.21 6.70 -10.31
C GLU A 25 -18.75 7.31 -8.98
N PRO A 26 -19.38 6.98 -7.83
CA PRO A 26 -19.09 7.68 -6.56
C PRO A 26 -17.69 7.42 -5.99
N ASP A 27 -17.05 6.32 -6.29
CA ASP A 27 -15.86 5.80 -5.62
C ASP A 27 -14.63 6.71 -5.71
N ASP A 28 -14.39 7.41 -6.83
CA ASP A 28 -13.36 8.45 -6.95
C ASP A 28 -13.59 9.60 -5.94
N ALA A 29 -14.84 10.04 -5.78
CA ALA A 29 -15.17 11.11 -4.86
C ALA A 29 -15.00 10.65 -3.41
N GLU A 30 -15.38 9.42 -3.10
CA GLU A 30 -15.18 8.77 -1.81
C GLU A 30 -13.68 8.66 -1.50
N SER A 31 -12.90 8.16 -2.45
CA SER A 31 -11.45 8.02 -2.36
C SER A 31 -10.76 9.37 -2.19
N LEU A 32 -11.21 10.43 -2.87
CA LEU A 32 -10.65 11.77 -2.73
C LEU A 32 -10.94 12.37 -1.34
N VAL A 33 -12.15 12.20 -0.79
CA VAL A 33 -12.46 12.61 0.57
C VAL A 33 -11.51 11.95 1.56
N ARG A 34 -11.29 10.63 1.44
CA ARG A 34 -10.38 9.89 2.29
C ARG A 34 -8.93 10.32 2.07
N TYR A 35 -8.47 10.47 0.82
CA TYR A 35 -7.12 10.94 0.49
C TYR A 35 -6.77 12.26 1.19
N LEU A 36 -7.71 13.21 1.23
CA LEU A 36 -7.50 14.51 1.87
C LEU A 36 -7.24 14.38 3.37
N LEU A 37 -7.84 13.39 4.05
CA LEU A 37 -7.57 13.10 5.46
C LEU A 37 -6.18 12.49 5.72
N TYR A 38 -5.50 12.03 4.69
CA TYR A 38 -4.13 11.53 4.75
C TYR A 38 -3.11 12.47 4.11
N SER A 39 -3.56 13.61 3.57
CA SER A 39 -2.70 14.51 2.79
C SER A 39 -1.54 15.12 3.57
N ASN A 40 -1.56 15.07 4.90
CA ASN A 40 -0.42 15.44 5.75
C ASN A 40 0.75 14.45 5.67
N GLN A 41 0.52 13.23 5.18
CA GLN A 41 1.56 12.21 4.96
C GLN A 41 2.18 12.28 3.56
N PHE A 42 1.59 13.06 2.66
CA PHE A 42 1.98 13.15 1.25
C PHE A 42 2.45 14.54 0.86
N GLN A 43 3.31 14.60 -0.15
CA GLN A 43 3.55 15.79 -0.93
C GLN A 43 2.70 15.71 -2.20
N THR A 44 1.45 16.22 -2.12
CA THR A 44 0.56 16.24 -3.28
C THR A 44 1.10 17.21 -4.33
N GLU A 45 1.31 16.72 -5.56
CA GLU A 45 1.90 17.46 -6.67
C GLU A 45 0.97 17.63 -7.88
N GLY A 46 -0.15 16.91 -7.91
CA GLY A 46 -1.19 17.05 -8.92
C GLY A 46 -2.47 16.31 -8.54
N LEU A 47 -3.62 16.87 -8.91
CA LEU A 47 -4.94 16.29 -8.84
C LEU A 47 -5.59 16.50 -10.21
N VAL A 48 -5.55 15.51 -11.07
CA VAL A 48 -5.86 15.69 -12.50
C VAL A 48 -7.07 14.85 -12.90
N ALA A 49 -8.10 15.53 -13.40
CA ALA A 49 -9.26 14.86 -13.97
C ALA A 49 -8.92 14.26 -15.34
N VAL A 50 -9.16 12.96 -15.52
CA VAL A 50 -8.89 12.21 -16.74
C VAL A 50 -10.15 11.53 -17.26
N SER A 51 -10.12 11.03 -18.50
CA SER A 51 -11.12 10.14 -19.05
C SER A 51 -10.79 8.68 -18.72
N SER A 52 -11.76 7.79 -18.90
CA SER A 52 -11.60 6.35 -18.75
C SER A 52 -12.51 5.59 -19.73
N THR A 53 -12.48 4.29 -19.64
CA THR A 53 -13.44 3.44 -20.36
C THR A 53 -14.89 3.71 -19.96
N TRP A 54 -15.12 4.18 -18.75
CA TRP A 54 -16.43 4.50 -18.19
C TRP A 54 -16.87 5.93 -18.55
N MET A 55 -15.92 6.84 -18.74
CA MET A 55 -16.16 8.26 -19.06
C MET A 55 -15.27 8.71 -20.21
N LYS A 56 -15.63 8.33 -21.46
CA LYS A 56 -14.75 8.41 -22.65
C LYS A 56 -14.57 9.80 -23.27
N ASN A 57 -15.45 10.75 -22.99
CA ASN A 57 -15.55 12.00 -23.77
C ASN A 57 -15.65 13.28 -22.93
N LYS A 58 -15.38 13.20 -21.65
CA LYS A 58 -15.35 14.35 -20.74
C LYS A 58 -14.38 14.12 -19.57
N VAL A 59 -14.04 15.21 -18.89
CA VAL A 59 -13.32 15.24 -17.63
C VAL A 59 -13.99 16.25 -16.69
N CYS A 60 -13.95 16.02 -15.38
CA CYS A 60 -14.77 16.77 -14.41
C CYS A 60 -13.93 17.41 -13.28
N PRO A 61 -12.96 18.31 -13.58
CA PRO A 61 -12.11 18.94 -12.56
C PRO A 61 -12.90 19.80 -11.54
N GLN A 62 -14.10 20.30 -11.91
CA GLN A 62 -14.97 21.05 -11.02
C GLN A 62 -15.45 20.23 -9.81
N ASP A 63 -15.53 18.91 -9.93
CA ASP A 63 -15.97 18.06 -8.82
C ASP A 63 -14.84 17.81 -7.82
N ILE A 64 -13.58 17.83 -8.27
CA ILE A 64 -12.41 17.91 -7.37
C ILE A 64 -12.49 19.22 -6.56
N HIS A 65 -12.79 20.36 -7.18
CA HIS A 65 -12.92 21.64 -6.49
C HIS A 65 -14.02 21.65 -5.43
N LYS A 66 -15.17 21.01 -5.69
CA LYS A 66 -16.26 20.89 -4.70
C LYS A 66 -15.81 20.16 -3.42
N ILE A 67 -15.05 19.07 -3.59
CA ILE A 67 -14.52 18.32 -2.43
C ILE A 67 -13.46 19.14 -1.69
N LEU A 68 -12.62 19.90 -2.43
CA LEU A 68 -11.66 20.82 -1.81
C LEU A 68 -12.34 21.99 -1.07
N ASP A 69 -13.54 22.40 -1.49
CA ASP A 69 -14.34 23.39 -0.75
C ASP A 69 -14.83 22.82 0.59
N ALA A 70 -15.25 21.56 0.61
CA ALA A 70 -15.59 20.86 1.84
C ALA A 70 -14.37 20.66 2.77
N TYR A 71 -13.22 20.30 2.18
CA TYR A 71 -11.96 20.16 2.91
C TYR A 71 -11.50 21.48 3.56
N ALA A 72 -11.76 22.63 2.92
CA ALA A 72 -11.43 23.94 3.48
C ALA A 72 -12.12 24.18 4.83
N GLY A 73 -13.31 23.60 5.05
CA GLY A 73 -14.03 23.66 6.32
C GLY A 73 -13.51 22.72 7.41
N ALA A 74 -12.56 21.84 7.09
CA ALA A 74 -12.05 20.79 7.99
C ALA A 74 -10.56 20.95 8.33
N VAL A 75 -9.76 21.54 7.44
CA VAL A 75 -8.29 21.51 7.50
C VAL A 75 -7.71 22.17 8.75
N ASP A 76 -8.35 23.20 9.28
CA ASP A 76 -7.89 23.89 10.49
C ASP A 76 -8.01 23.00 11.74
N ASN A 77 -9.08 22.21 11.82
CA ASN A 77 -9.25 21.22 12.87
C ASN A 77 -8.22 20.08 12.69
N LEU A 78 -8.09 19.51 11.49
CA LEU A 78 -7.11 18.47 11.18
C LEU A 78 -5.70 18.86 11.59
N ASN A 79 -5.31 20.13 11.41
CA ASN A 79 -4.00 20.63 11.81
C ASN A 79 -3.79 20.69 13.33
N LYS A 80 -4.84 20.55 14.15
CA LYS A 80 -4.69 20.40 15.61
C LYS A 80 -4.32 18.98 16.02
N HIS A 81 -4.57 17.99 15.16
CA HIS A 81 -4.38 16.57 15.40
C HIS A 81 -3.16 15.98 14.67
N THR A 82 -2.21 16.83 14.29
CA THR A 82 -0.95 16.37 13.67
C THR A 82 0.25 17.05 14.34
N HIS A 83 1.42 16.42 14.21
CA HIS A 83 2.66 17.04 14.67
C HIS A 83 2.88 18.36 13.91
N PRO A 84 3.30 19.45 14.57
CA PRO A 84 3.41 20.77 13.95
C PRO A 84 4.29 20.85 12.69
N ASP A 85 5.31 20.00 12.60
CA ASP A 85 6.21 19.94 11.44
C ASP A 85 5.59 19.22 10.22
N TYR A 86 4.43 18.58 10.40
CA TYR A 86 3.76 17.78 9.36
C TYR A 86 2.31 18.20 9.14
N PRO A 87 2.05 19.50 8.88
CA PRO A 87 0.69 20.00 8.71
C PRO A 87 0.03 19.45 7.44
N TYR A 88 -1.29 19.47 7.44
CA TYR A 88 -2.09 19.27 6.25
C TYR A 88 -1.92 20.45 5.28
N PRO A 89 -1.87 20.20 3.97
CA PRO A 89 -1.80 21.27 2.98
C PRO A 89 -3.09 22.13 3.01
N SER A 90 -2.96 23.44 2.78
CA SER A 90 -4.15 24.28 2.69
C SER A 90 -4.99 23.93 1.45
N ALA A 91 -6.31 24.12 1.53
CA ALA A 91 -7.21 23.92 0.39
C ALA A 91 -6.81 24.78 -0.80
N ASN A 92 -6.35 26.04 -0.57
CA ASN A 92 -5.88 26.92 -1.64
C ASN A 92 -4.65 26.35 -2.36
N ARG A 93 -3.70 25.75 -1.63
CA ARG A 93 -2.56 25.06 -2.23
C ARG A 93 -3.03 23.91 -3.13
N LEU A 94 -3.94 23.07 -2.65
CA LEU A 94 -4.45 21.93 -3.41
C LEU A 94 -5.23 22.38 -4.67
N ARG A 95 -6.04 23.45 -4.58
CA ARG A 95 -6.75 23.99 -5.74
C ARG A 95 -5.83 24.39 -6.90
N THR A 96 -4.62 24.88 -6.63
CA THR A 96 -3.65 25.22 -7.69
C THR A 96 -3.15 23.98 -8.46
N LEU A 97 -3.26 22.80 -7.88
CA LEU A 97 -2.81 21.52 -8.44
C LEU A 97 -3.90 20.81 -9.26
N VAL A 98 -5.14 21.32 -9.23
CA VAL A 98 -6.23 20.76 -10.03
C VAL A 98 -6.05 21.13 -11.49
N LYS A 99 -5.97 20.10 -12.37
CA LYS A 99 -5.81 20.24 -13.81
C LYS A 99 -6.70 19.23 -14.54
N SER A 100 -6.70 19.31 -15.86
CA SER A 100 -7.40 18.40 -16.75
C SER A 100 -6.46 17.68 -17.69
N GLY A 101 -6.72 16.41 -17.91
CA GLY A 101 -6.20 15.63 -19.03
C GLY A 101 -7.04 15.80 -20.29
N PRO A 102 -6.78 15.00 -21.36
CA PRO A 102 -7.57 15.01 -22.56
C PRO A 102 -9.04 14.56 -22.25
N PRO A 103 -10.05 15.32 -22.73
CA PRO A 103 -11.45 14.88 -22.61
C PRO A 103 -11.78 13.84 -23.70
N MET A 104 -10.89 12.91 -23.97
CA MET A 104 -10.98 11.86 -24.99
C MET A 104 -10.35 10.58 -24.48
N TYR A 105 -10.95 9.45 -24.82
CA TYR A 105 -10.50 8.13 -24.40
C TYR A 105 -9.09 7.80 -24.92
N GLY A 106 -8.22 7.38 -24.05
CA GLY A 106 -6.94 6.75 -24.34
C GLY A 106 -6.14 7.44 -25.46
N PHE A 107 -5.76 6.68 -26.46
CA PHE A 107 -4.97 7.18 -27.61
C PHE A 107 -5.67 8.26 -28.45
N ALA A 108 -6.99 8.39 -28.40
CA ALA A 108 -7.65 9.52 -29.05
C ALA A 108 -7.16 10.88 -28.48
N GLY A 109 -6.66 10.88 -27.25
CA GLY A 109 -6.07 12.05 -26.58
C GLY A 109 -4.53 12.14 -26.65
N VAL A 110 -3.83 11.15 -27.22
CA VAL A 110 -2.36 11.05 -27.20
C VAL A 110 -1.82 11.08 -28.63
N GLY A 111 -0.76 11.84 -28.88
CA GLY A 111 -0.08 11.91 -30.18
C GLY A 111 0.98 12.99 -30.20
N THR A 112 1.95 12.88 -31.11
CA THR A 112 3.02 13.88 -31.32
C THR A 112 2.51 15.15 -32.00
N ASP A 113 1.37 15.06 -32.66
CA ASP A 113 0.64 16.14 -33.32
C ASP A 113 -0.32 16.88 -32.36
N LYS A 114 -0.44 16.43 -31.12
CA LYS A 114 -1.32 16.99 -30.10
C LYS A 114 -0.52 17.71 -29.01
N PRO A 115 -0.97 18.92 -28.59
CA PRO A 115 -0.32 19.60 -27.47
C PRO A 115 -0.55 18.82 -26.17
N LEU A 116 0.41 18.91 -25.26
CA LEU A 116 0.22 18.42 -23.90
C LEU A 116 -0.92 19.19 -23.23
N THR A 117 -1.80 18.47 -22.57
CA THR A 117 -2.84 19.08 -21.72
C THR A 117 -2.23 19.69 -20.46
N ASP A 118 -2.96 20.56 -19.77
CA ASP A 118 -2.49 21.20 -18.53
C ASP A 118 -2.09 20.16 -17.48
N GLY A 119 -2.82 19.06 -17.41
CA GLY A 119 -2.48 17.92 -16.52
C GLY A 119 -1.16 17.25 -16.91
N ALA A 120 -0.94 17.04 -18.20
CA ALA A 120 0.29 16.44 -18.70
C ALA A 120 1.49 17.40 -18.58
N GLN A 121 1.30 18.71 -18.81
CA GLN A 121 2.34 19.71 -18.58
C GLN A 121 2.78 19.73 -17.13
N LEU A 122 1.81 19.76 -16.19
CA LEU A 122 2.10 19.71 -14.76
C LEU A 122 2.87 18.44 -14.40
N LEU A 123 2.45 17.26 -14.89
CA LEU A 123 3.14 16.01 -14.61
C LEU A 123 4.59 16.03 -15.15
N LEU A 124 4.79 16.51 -16.37
CA LEU A 124 6.12 16.62 -16.96
C LEU A 124 7.03 17.57 -16.17
N GLU A 125 6.50 18.70 -15.70
CA GLU A 125 7.24 19.63 -14.82
C GLU A 125 7.66 18.95 -13.51
N ARG A 126 6.77 18.15 -12.90
CA ARG A 126 7.08 17.43 -11.65
C ARG A 126 8.13 16.34 -11.84
N ILE A 127 8.14 15.66 -12.96
CA ILE A 127 9.16 14.66 -13.30
C ILE A 127 10.52 15.34 -13.58
N LYS A 128 10.53 16.46 -14.30
CA LYS A 128 11.75 17.23 -14.63
C LYS A 128 12.30 18.03 -13.44
N ALA A 129 11.54 18.17 -12.36
CA ALA A 129 12.03 18.86 -11.17
C ALA A 129 13.35 18.23 -10.66
N PRO A 130 14.30 19.04 -10.15
CA PRO A 130 15.58 18.54 -9.62
C PRO A 130 15.40 17.90 -8.23
N ILE A 131 14.49 16.94 -8.15
CA ILE A 131 14.14 16.17 -6.95
C ILE A 131 14.38 14.71 -7.30
N GLU A 132 15.19 14.03 -6.47
CA GLU A 132 15.53 12.62 -6.70
C GLU A 132 14.48 11.66 -6.12
N ASP A 133 13.69 12.10 -5.13
CA ASP A 133 12.61 11.29 -4.56
C ASP A 133 11.59 10.91 -5.64
N PRO A 134 11.21 9.62 -5.72
CA PRO A 134 10.26 9.14 -6.71
C PRO A 134 8.91 9.86 -6.66
N LEU A 135 8.30 10.05 -7.83
CA LEU A 135 6.95 10.56 -7.99
C LEU A 135 5.97 9.40 -8.19
N TRP A 136 5.06 9.22 -7.24
CA TRP A 136 3.99 8.25 -7.30
C TRP A 136 2.83 8.80 -8.11
N VAL A 137 2.54 8.17 -9.24
CA VAL A 137 1.37 8.45 -10.08
C VAL A 137 0.30 7.42 -9.74
N LEU A 138 -0.73 7.86 -9.01
CA LEU A 138 -1.87 7.04 -8.60
C LEU A 138 -2.97 7.22 -9.63
N VAL A 139 -3.35 6.13 -10.29
CA VAL A 139 -4.27 6.18 -11.43
C VAL A 139 -5.57 5.48 -11.05
N TRP A 140 -6.61 6.27 -10.91
CA TRP A 140 -7.97 5.86 -10.59
C TRP A 140 -8.83 5.69 -11.85
N GLY A 141 -8.50 6.43 -12.92
CA GLY A 141 -9.12 6.32 -14.24
C GLY A 141 -8.16 5.85 -15.33
N GLY A 142 -8.19 6.49 -16.50
CA GLY A 142 -7.29 6.19 -17.62
C GLY A 142 -5.89 6.77 -17.45
N THR A 143 -4.93 6.22 -18.19
CA THR A 143 -3.51 6.59 -18.14
C THR A 143 -3.09 7.57 -19.24
N ASN A 144 -4.02 8.12 -20.02
CA ASN A 144 -3.70 8.94 -21.18
C ASN A 144 -2.83 10.16 -20.89
N VAL A 145 -2.95 10.79 -19.71
CA VAL A 145 -2.06 11.88 -19.26
C VAL A 145 -0.63 11.39 -19.09
N LEU A 146 -0.44 10.24 -18.45
CA LEU A 146 0.89 9.62 -18.31
C LEU A 146 1.46 9.23 -19.67
N ALA A 147 0.63 8.70 -20.57
CA ALA A 147 1.02 8.35 -21.93
C ALA A 147 1.49 9.59 -22.73
N GLN A 148 0.78 10.74 -22.62
CA GLN A 148 1.24 12.01 -23.23
C GLN A 148 2.64 12.38 -22.76
N VAL A 149 2.90 12.29 -21.46
CA VAL A 149 4.19 12.67 -20.87
C VAL A 149 5.30 11.71 -21.29
N LEU A 150 5.05 10.40 -21.24
CA LEU A 150 6.06 9.40 -21.63
C LEU A 150 6.41 9.51 -23.13
N LEU A 151 5.40 9.75 -23.96
CA LEU A 151 5.60 10.03 -25.40
C LEU A 151 6.47 11.28 -25.60
N SER A 152 6.15 12.37 -24.91
CA SER A 152 6.91 13.62 -24.97
C SER A 152 8.37 13.43 -24.50
N ILE A 153 8.60 12.72 -23.42
CA ILE A 153 9.93 12.40 -22.89
C ILE A 153 10.71 11.58 -23.93
N ARG A 154 10.11 10.55 -24.52
CA ARG A 154 10.74 9.72 -25.54
C ARG A 154 11.18 10.52 -26.76
N ASP A 155 10.33 11.43 -27.22
CA ASP A 155 10.53 12.13 -28.50
C ASP A 155 11.38 13.41 -28.36
N GLN A 156 11.48 14.00 -27.16
CA GLN A 156 12.15 15.29 -26.94
C GLN A 156 13.46 15.19 -26.14
N CYS A 157 13.72 14.09 -25.45
CA CYS A 157 14.92 13.90 -24.65
C CYS A 157 15.88 12.89 -25.29
N SER A 158 17.16 12.97 -24.92
CA SER A 158 18.11 11.90 -25.24
C SER A 158 17.68 10.58 -24.56
N ALA A 159 18.11 9.44 -25.08
CA ALA A 159 17.80 8.14 -24.48
C ALA A 159 18.23 8.05 -23.00
N GLU A 160 19.41 8.60 -22.68
CA GLU A 160 19.92 8.63 -21.30
C GLU A 160 19.05 9.50 -20.38
N GLU A 161 18.70 10.70 -20.82
CA GLU A 161 17.82 11.61 -20.06
C GLU A 161 16.42 10.99 -19.88
N ALA A 162 15.85 10.45 -20.95
CA ALA A 162 14.56 9.78 -20.90
C ALA A 162 14.54 8.64 -19.88
N THR A 163 15.59 7.81 -19.82
CA THR A 163 15.73 6.74 -18.83
C THR A 163 15.83 7.31 -17.41
N LYS A 164 16.61 8.37 -17.18
CA LYS A 164 16.70 9.02 -15.86
C LYS A 164 15.35 9.59 -15.40
N LEU A 165 14.59 10.20 -16.31
CA LEU A 165 13.27 10.75 -15.98
C LEU A 165 12.26 9.64 -15.66
N ARG A 166 12.24 8.54 -16.42
CA ARG A 166 11.37 7.39 -16.15
C ARG A 166 11.71 6.69 -14.84
N ALA A 167 12.98 6.61 -14.46
CA ALA A 167 13.43 6.02 -13.21
C ALA A 167 12.85 6.71 -11.95
N LYS A 168 12.43 7.98 -12.08
CA LYS A 168 11.73 8.72 -11.01
C LYS A 168 10.27 8.34 -10.85
N LEU A 169 9.67 7.61 -11.80
CA LEU A 169 8.25 7.26 -11.76
C LEU A 169 8.00 5.99 -10.95
N ARG A 170 6.92 6.04 -10.18
CA ARG A 170 6.25 4.90 -9.55
C ARG A 170 4.79 4.99 -9.90
N VAL A 171 4.27 4.02 -10.62
CA VAL A 171 2.89 4.03 -11.09
C VAL A 171 2.09 2.97 -10.35
N TYR A 172 0.95 3.35 -9.81
CA TYR A 172 -0.02 2.39 -9.29
C TYR A 172 -1.37 2.67 -9.93
N THR A 173 -1.80 1.77 -10.81
CA THR A 173 -3.13 1.80 -11.43
C THR A 173 -4.04 0.76 -10.78
N ILE A 174 -5.30 1.11 -10.57
CA ILE A 174 -6.31 0.13 -10.11
C ILE A 174 -6.46 -0.99 -11.14
N SER A 175 -6.62 -0.62 -12.42
CA SER A 175 -6.67 -1.56 -13.54
C SER A 175 -6.39 -0.81 -14.86
N ASP A 176 -6.40 -1.53 -15.98
CA ASP A 176 -6.35 -0.93 -17.31
C ASP A 176 -7.69 -0.31 -17.66
N GLN A 177 -7.84 1.00 -17.46
CA GLN A 177 -9.08 1.72 -17.72
C GLN A 177 -9.08 2.52 -19.04
N ASP A 178 -8.01 2.44 -19.81
CA ASP A 178 -7.94 2.88 -21.21
C ASP A 178 -6.90 2.06 -22.00
N ASP A 179 -6.85 2.28 -23.31
CA ASP A 179 -5.96 1.55 -24.22
C ASP A 179 -4.49 2.00 -24.15
N THR A 180 -4.16 3.03 -23.35
CA THR A 180 -2.78 3.47 -23.17
C THR A 180 -2.03 2.70 -22.09
N SER A 181 -2.71 2.06 -21.15
CA SER A 181 -2.08 1.38 -20.01
C SER A 181 -1.17 0.22 -20.44
N ALA A 182 -1.69 -0.70 -21.27
CA ALA A 182 -0.91 -1.80 -21.82
C ALA A 182 0.24 -1.31 -22.71
N TRP A 183 0.02 -0.23 -23.46
CA TRP A 183 1.05 0.38 -24.29
C TRP A 183 2.19 0.95 -23.43
N ILE A 184 1.89 1.62 -22.32
CA ILE A 184 2.91 2.12 -21.40
C ILE A 184 3.80 0.99 -20.91
N ARG A 185 3.23 -0.11 -20.43
CA ARG A 185 4.01 -1.25 -19.91
C ARG A 185 4.85 -1.92 -20.98
N THR A 186 4.37 -1.96 -22.22
CA THR A 186 5.13 -2.59 -23.32
C THR A 186 6.22 -1.68 -23.90
N GLN A 187 6.00 -0.37 -23.94
CA GLN A 187 6.96 0.59 -24.50
C GLN A 187 7.98 1.09 -23.48
N PHE A 188 7.64 1.06 -22.20
CA PHE A 188 8.47 1.57 -21.09
C PHE A 188 8.56 0.54 -19.96
N PRO A 189 9.12 -0.66 -20.23
CA PRO A 189 9.20 -1.75 -19.23
C PRO A 189 10.13 -1.44 -18.05
N ASP A 190 10.89 -0.37 -18.13
CA ASP A 190 11.75 0.17 -17.07
C ASP A 190 10.99 1.03 -16.05
N VAL A 191 9.73 1.36 -16.29
CA VAL A 191 8.88 2.07 -15.32
C VAL A 191 8.39 1.10 -14.24
N PHE A 192 8.57 1.45 -12.98
CA PHE A 192 7.95 0.74 -11.87
C PHE A 192 6.43 0.87 -11.95
N TYR A 193 5.72 -0.26 -12.08
CA TYR A 193 4.30 -0.26 -12.39
C TYR A 193 3.55 -1.33 -11.59
N ILE A 194 2.59 -0.93 -10.76
CA ILE A 194 1.66 -1.82 -10.06
C ILE A 194 0.32 -1.75 -10.78
N SER A 195 -0.30 -2.90 -11.10
CA SER A 195 -1.63 -2.96 -11.69
C SER A 195 -2.30 -4.30 -11.47
N SER A 196 -3.59 -4.29 -11.15
CA SER A 196 -4.43 -5.48 -11.20
C SER A 196 -4.87 -5.73 -12.64
N ILE A 197 -4.36 -6.78 -13.28
CA ILE A 197 -4.68 -7.14 -14.67
C ILE A 197 -5.42 -8.48 -14.70
N HIS A 198 -6.60 -8.46 -15.26
CA HIS A 198 -7.51 -9.61 -15.34
C HIS A 198 -8.41 -9.46 -16.58
N GLY A 199 -9.18 -10.48 -16.92
CA GLY A 199 -10.20 -10.36 -17.95
C GLY A 199 -11.24 -9.30 -17.56
N TRP A 200 -11.76 -8.58 -18.54
CA TRP A 200 -12.67 -7.44 -18.32
C TRP A 200 -13.87 -7.75 -17.42
N ASN A 201 -14.40 -8.97 -17.53
CA ASN A 201 -15.52 -9.45 -16.71
C ASN A 201 -15.07 -10.13 -15.40
N GLN A 202 -13.83 -9.99 -15.00
CA GLN A 202 -13.22 -10.69 -13.86
C GLN A 202 -12.68 -9.71 -12.79
N TYR A 203 -13.31 -8.56 -12.63
CA TYR A 203 -12.95 -7.59 -11.58
C TYR A 203 -12.92 -8.20 -10.17
N GLY A 204 -13.74 -9.22 -9.93
CA GLY A 204 -13.73 -9.98 -8.70
C GLY A 204 -12.42 -10.69 -8.36
N LEU A 205 -11.46 -10.75 -9.28
CA LEU A 205 -10.11 -11.27 -9.02
C LEU A 205 -9.13 -10.18 -8.57
N ALA A 206 -9.45 -8.91 -8.76
CA ALA A 206 -8.58 -7.78 -8.44
C ALA A 206 -8.44 -7.59 -6.93
N ALA A 207 -7.20 -7.42 -6.45
CA ALA A 207 -6.92 -7.21 -5.03
C ALA A 207 -7.63 -5.98 -4.47
N TRP A 208 -7.71 -4.90 -5.25
CA TRP A 208 -8.32 -3.64 -4.82
C TRP A 208 -9.79 -3.77 -4.40
N THR A 209 -10.54 -4.75 -4.94
CA THR A 209 -11.93 -5.00 -4.50
C THR A 209 -11.99 -5.40 -3.02
N GLY A 210 -10.89 -5.85 -2.42
CA GLY A 210 -10.77 -6.14 -0.99
C GLY A 210 -10.90 -4.91 -0.08
N ILE A 211 -10.88 -3.67 -0.62
CA ILE A 211 -11.06 -2.45 0.20
C ILE A 211 -12.39 -2.47 0.96
N SER A 212 -13.46 -2.86 0.31
CA SER A 212 -14.79 -2.91 0.90
C SER A 212 -15.49 -4.25 0.72
N GLY A 213 -15.07 -5.05 -0.27
CA GLY A 213 -15.75 -6.25 -0.70
C GLY A 213 -17.14 -5.96 -1.27
N ASP A 214 -17.47 -6.55 -2.40
CA ASP A 214 -18.79 -6.36 -2.98
C ASP A 214 -19.74 -7.45 -2.52
N LYS A 215 -20.59 -7.12 -1.59
CA LYS A 215 -21.63 -8.03 -1.10
C LYS A 215 -22.62 -8.43 -2.19
N TYR A 216 -22.86 -7.58 -3.18
CA TYR A 216 -23.86 -7.81 -4.21
C TYR A 216 -23.35 -8.70 -5.35
N TYR A 217 -22.11 -8.49 -5.78
CA TYR A 217 -21.53 -9.21 -6.91
C TYR A 217 -20.65 -10.39 -6.47
N GLY A 218 -20.45 -10.56 -5.15
CA GLY A 218 -19.67 -11.66 -4.59
C GLY A 218 -18.18 -11.59 -4.95
N PHE A 219 -17.64 -10.40 -5.16
CA PHE A 219 -16.22 -10.22 -5.43
C PHE A 219 -15.37 -10.73 -4.28
N ASP A 220 -15.87 -10.60 -3.06
CA ASP A 220 -15.25 -11.12 -1.88
C ASP A 220 -15.99 -12.40 -1.46
N GLN A 221 -15.40 -13.56 -1.70
CA GLN A 221 -16.02 -14.87 -1.54
C GLN A 221 -16.29 -15.29 -0.08
N GLY A 222 -16.10 -14.37 0.87
CA GLY A 222 -16.27 -14.58 2.30
C GLY A 222 -14.99 -14.30 3.08
N GLY A 223 -15.09 -14.42 4.39
CA GLY A 223 -13.99 -14.17 5.31
C GLY A 223 -13.90 -12.76 5.89
N PRO A 224 -14.07 -11.66 5.14
CA PRO A 224 -13.96 -10.33 5.69
C PRO A 224 -15.16 -9.92 6.55
N ASP A 225 -14.88 -8.98 7.48
CA ASP A 225 -15.92 -8.27 8.21
C ASP A 225 -16.45 -7.10 7.36
N PHE A 226 -17.75 -7.11 7.06
CA PHE A 226 -18.43 -6.05 6.30
C PHE A 226 -19.08 -4.98 7.17
N SER A 227 -19.02 -5.10 8.50
CA SER A 227 -19.73 -4.20 9.40
C SER A 227 -19.34 -2.74 9.20
N LYS A 228 -18.04 -2.47 9.01
CA LYS A 228 -17.47 -1.11 8.86
C LYS A 228 -17.48 -0.56 7.43
N VAL A 229 -18.05 -1.28 6.48
CA VAL A 229 -18.31 -0.80 5.12
C VAL A 229 -19.80 -0.81 4.78
N SER A 230 -20.65 -1.07 5.78
CA SER A 230 -22.10 -0.94 5.62
C SER A 230 -22.51 0.53 5.46
N LYS A 231 -23.59 0.79 4.70
CA LYS A 231 -24.13 2.15 4.53
C LYS A 231 -24.45 2.84 5.86
N GLN A 232 -24.95 2.09 6.84
CA GLN A 232 -25.24 2.62 8.16
C GLN A 232 -23.95 3.08 8.87
N TRP A 233 -22.92 2.25 8.90
CA TRP A 233 -21.65 2.59 9.55
C TRP A 233 -20.99 3.79 8.87
N ILE A 234 -20.96 3.82 7.53
CA ILE A 234 -20.43 4.94 6.74
C ILE A 234 -21.18 6.23 7.07
N LYS A 235 -22.53 6.19 7.12
CA LYS A 235 -23.34 7.35 7.47
C LYS A 235 -23.04 7.87 8.86
N GLU A 236 -22.85 6.99 9.83
CA GLU A 236 -22.64 7.35 11.24
C GLU A 236 -21.20 7.81 11.53
N ASN A 237 -20.21 7.30 10.81
CA ASN A 237 -18.80 7.51 11.13
C ASN A 237 -18.02 8.32 10.09
N ILE A 238 -18.49 8.38 8.84
CA ILE A 238 -17.76 9.01 7.72
C ILE A 238 -18.51 10.21 7.16
N GLN A 239 -19.80 10.06 6.82
CA GLN A 239 -20.60 11.10 6.17
C GLN A 239 -21.06 12.20 7.14
N ILE A 240 -20.17 12.65 8.03
CA ILE A 240 -20.42 13.64 9.07
C ILE A 240 -19.47 14.83 8.94
N GLY A 241 -19.98 16.02 9.28
CA GLY A 241 -19.22 17.26 9.22
C GLY A 241 -18.96 17.79 7.81
N PRO A 242 -18.18 18.89 7.67
CA PRO A 242 -17.97 19.54 6.37
C PRO A 242 -17.36 18.62 5.32
N LEU A 243 -16.26 17.93 5.63
CA LEU A 243 -15.59 17.07 4.67
C LEU A 243 -16.32 15.74 4.48
N GLY A 244 -16.80 15.12 5.56
CA GLY A 244 -17.53 13.86 5.48
C GLY A 244 -18.85 13.97 4.71
N SER A 245 -19.52 15.11 4.71
CA SER A 245 -20.73 15.32 3.90
C SER A 245 -20.47 15.36 2.39
N ALA A 246 -19.21 15.50 1.96
CA ALA A 246 -18.82 15.41 0.56
C ALA A 246 -18.52 13.94 0.12
N TYR A 247 -18.54 12.98 1.05
CA TYR A 247 -18.45 11.56 0.75
C TYR A 247 -19.83 11.06 0.28
N PRO A 248 -19.98 10.67 -1.00
CA PRO A 248 -21.28 10.26 -1.53
C PRO A 248 -21.72 8.88 -1.03
N ASP A 249 -22.98 8.52 -1.26
CA ASP A 249 -23.46 7.16 -1.11
C ASP A 249 -22.89 6.30 -2.24
N TYR A 250 -22.27 5.15 -1.89
CA TYR A 250 -21.74 4.24 -2.89
C TYR A 250 -22.87 3.53 -3.69
N LEU A 251 -22.59 3.25 -4.97
CA LEU A 251 -23.50 2.52 -5.86
C LEU A 251 -23.14 1.03 -5.94
N PHE A 252 -21.90 0.74 -6.23
CA PHE A 252 -21.39 -0.63 -6.44
C PHE A 252 -20.46 -1.04 -5.31
N ILE A 253 -19.26 -0.49 -5.29
CA ILE A 253 -18.22 -0.75 -4.31
C ILE A 253 -17.74 0.59 -3.75
N PRO A 254 -17.67 0.79 -2.41
CA PRO A 254 -17.06 1.99 -1.88
C PRO A 254 -15.55 1.97 -2.10
N GLU A 255 -15.01 3.12 -2.51
CA GLU A 255 -13.58 3.43 -2.49
C GLU A 255 -12.68 2.50 -3.33
N GLY A 256 -13.10 2.12 -4.56
CA GLY A 256 -12.30 1.25 -5.43
C GLY A 256 -10.87 1.72 -5.65
N ASP A 257 -10.62 3.03 -5.63
CA ASP A 257 -9.31 3.66 -5.90
C ASP A 257 -8.42 3.85 -4.66
N THR A 258 -9.03 3.79 -3.48
CA THR A 258 -8.37 4.03 -2.18
C THR A 258 -7.14 3.15 -1.94
N PRO A 259 -7.07 1.88 -2.37
CA PRO A 259 -5.86 1.06 -2.20
C PRO A 259 -4.58 1.69 -2.74
N THR A 260 -4.67 2.52 -3.79
CA THR A 260 -3.49 3.17 -4.40
C THR A 260 -2.71 4.04 -3.42
N PHE A 261 -3.39 4.83 -2.58
CA PHE A 261 -2.72 5.66 -1.58
C PHE A 261 -2.62 5.00 -0.20
N LEU A 262 -3.51 4.05 0.15
CA LEU A 262 -3.32 3.23 1.35
C LEU A 262 -2.02 2.42 1.28
N TYR A 263 -1.56 2.09 0.09
CA TYR A 263 -0.25 1.51 -0.16
C TYR A 263 0.90 2.38 0.35
N LEU A 264 0.74 3.70 0.35
CA LEU A 264 1.76 4.68 0.72
C LEU A 264 1.70 5.14 2.19
N ILE A 265 0.72 4.67 2.97
CA ILE A 265 0.55 5.08 4.36
C ILE A 265 1.74 4.67 5.21
N GLN A 266 2.27 5.63 5.95
CA GLN A 266 3.45 5.47 6.79
C GLN A 266 3.04 5.02 8.20
N ASN A 267 2.57 3.79 8.33
CA ASN A 267 2.13 3.19 9.59
C ASN A 267 3.11 2.13 10.14
N GLY A 268 4.24 1.90 9.46
CA GLY A 268 5.25 0.91 9.84
C GLY A 268 5.03 -0.51 9.31
N LEU A 269 3.94 -0.76 8.55
CA LEU A 269 3.62 -2.06 7.96
C LEU A 269 4.26 -2.25 6.59
N GLY A 270 4.03 -1.31 5.65
CA GLY A 270 4.48 -1.40 4.27
C GLY A 270 5.89 -0.84 4.03
N ASP A 271 6.42 -1.18 2.87
CA ASP A 271 7.54 -0.48 2.25
C ASP A 271 7.17 -0.18 0.81
N ARG A 272 7.18 1.10 0.43
CA ARG A 272 6.68 1.55 -0.88
C ARG A 272 7.55 1.10 -2.07
N GLU A 273 8.82 0.75 -1.84
CA GLU A 273 9.70 0.21 -2.88
C GLU A 273 9.62 -1.32 -2.99
N HIS A 274 8.89 -1.97 -2.06
CA HIS A 274 8.72 -3.41 -1.95
C HIS A 274 7.25 -3.82 -1.95
N PRO A 275 6.58 -3.84 -3.13
CA PRO A 275 5.16 -4.22 -3.23
C PRO A 275 4.87 -5.63 -2.70
N GLU A 276 5.85 -6.52 -2.78
CA GLU A 276 5.76 -7.90 -2.32
C GLU A 276 5.70 -8.02 -0.78
N TYR A 277 6.03 -6.97 -0.02
CA TYR A 277 5.93 -7.01 1.45
C TYR A 277 4.50 -6.91 1.95
N GLY A 278 3.62 -6.24 1.20
CA GLY A 278 2.23 -6.00 1.59
C GLY A 278 2.06 -4.81 2.54
N SER A 279 0.91 -4.14 2.37
CA SER A 279 0.49 -2.94 3.11
C SER A 279 -1.04 -2.89 3.18
N TRP A 280 -1.60 -1.81 3.72
CA TRP A 280 -3.06 -1.59 3.66
C TRP A 280 -3.61 -1.51 2.22
N GLY A 281 -2.77 -1.12 1.26
CA GLY A 281 -3.12 -1.05 -0.16
C GLY A 281 -2.87 -2.34 -0.96
N GLY A 282 -2.59 -3.45 -0.27
CA GLY A 282 -2.43 -4.76 -0.90
C GLY A 282 -0.99 -5.25 -0.98
N ARG A 283 -0.81 -6.42 -1.61
CA ARG A 283 0.48 -7.07 -1.84
C ARG A 283 0.58 -7.50 -3.32
N TYR A 284 1.70 -7.15 -3.93
CA TYR A 284 1.92 -7.33 -5.37
C TYR A 284 3.31 -7.90 -5.61
N ALA A 285 3.45 -8.76 -6.60
CA ALA A 285 4.76 -9.29 -6.98
C ALA A 285 5.02 -9.09 -8.47
N LEU A 286 6.30 -9.03 -8.82
CA LEU A 286 6.72 -8.84 -10.20
C LEU A 286 6.28 -10.04 -11.04
N THR A 287 5.57 -9.79 -12.14
CA THR A 287 5.08 -10.84 -13.05
C THR A 287 6.20 -11.43 -13.90
N ASP A 288 7.23 -10.64 -14.19
CA ASP A 288 8.39 -11.09 -14.93
C ASP A 288 9.57 -11.30 -13.96
N ALA A 289 9.84 -12.55 -13.64
CA ALA A 289 10.98 -12.95 -12.80
C ALA A 289 12.29 -13.05 -13.59
N SER A 290 12.27 -12.84 -14.91
CA SER A 290 13.48 -12.87 -15.74
C SER A 290 14.11 -11.47 -15.83
N ASP A 291 15.43 -11.40 -15.83
CA ASP A 291 16.18 -10.17 -16.09
C ASP A 291 16.22 -9.80 -17.59
N ALA A 292 15.48 -10.52 -18.42
CA ALA A 292 15.50 -10.34 -19.87
C ALA A 292 14.78 -9.08 -20.38
N GLY A 293 14.18 -8.26 -19.48
CA GLY A 293 13.51 -7.01 -19.82
C GLY A 293 12.27 -7.21 -20.67
N GLN A 294 11.44 -8.20 -20.30
CA GLN A 294 10.25 -8.56 -21.03
C GLN A 294 9.25 -7.43 -21.13
N GLN A 295 8.56 -7.36 -22.25
CA GLN A 295 7.47 -6.39 -22.45
C GLN A 295 6.30 -6.70 -21.53
N GLY A 296 5.68 -5.65 -20.99
CA GLY A 296 4.53 -5.78 -20.10
C GLY A 296 4.87 -6.09 -18.65
N LYS A 297 6.15 -6.02 -18.27
CA LYS A 297 6.62 -6.17 -16.89
C LYS A 297 5.86 -5.24 -15.94
N HIS A 298 5.29 -5.80 -14.87
CA HIS A 298 4.61 -5.05 -13.82
C HIS A 298 4.48 -5.89 -12.55
N TYR A 299 4.16 -5.23 -11.44
CA TYR A 299 3.75 -5.90 -10.21
C TYR A 299 2.25 -6.18 -10.28
N SER A 300 1.86 -7.45 -10.13
CA SER A 300 0.48 -7.93 -10.17
C SER A 300 0.02 -8.47 -8.83
N ASP A 301 -1.28 -8.70 -8.73
CA ASP A 301 -1.95 -9.20 -7.52
C ASP A 301 -1.34 -10.49 -6.99
N MET A 302 -1.13 -10.53 -5.70
CA MET A 302 -0.78 -11.73 -4.94
C MET A 302 -1.95 -12.17 -4.06
N SER A 303 -1.88 -13.37 -3.51
CA SER A 303 -2.89 -13.90 -2.61
C SER A 303 -2.33 -14.08 -1.21
N ASP A 304 -3.13 -13.72 -0.20
CA ASP A 304 -2.87 -14.03 1.20
C ASP A 304 -3.88 -15.07 1.72
N SER A 305 -3.46 -15.83 2.74
CA SER A 305 -4.31 -16.77 3.47
C SER A 305 -4.65 -16.17 4.83
N VAL A 306 -5.92 -15.83 5.07
CA VAL A 306 -6.36 -15.12 6.27
C VAL A 306 -7.54 -15.82 6.90
N ILE A 307 -7.57 -15.86 8.23
CA ILE A 307 -8.70 -16.37 8.99
C ILE A 307 -9.82 -15.33 8.93
N GLY A 308 -10.98 -15.74 8.41
CA GLY A 308 -12.16 -14.90 8.33
C GLY A 308 -12.93 -14.81 9.65
N ILE A 309 -14.00 -14.01 9.67
CA ILE A 309 -14.85 -13.81 10.85
C ILE A 309 -15.58 -15.09 11.30
N ASP A 310 -15.72 -16.08 10.42
CA ASP A 310 -16.29 -17.39 10.71
C ASP A 310 -15.27 -18.43 11.19
N GLY A 311 -14.01 -18.03 11.40
CA GLY A 311 -12.92 -18.87 11.84
C GLY A 311 -12.30 -19.76 10.77
N LYS A 312 -12.75 -19.68 9.50
CA LYS A 312 -12.15 -20.42 8.39
C LYS A 312 -11.04 -19.66 7.72
N THR A 313 -10.14 -20.39 7.07
CA THR A 313 -9.08 -19.80 6.27
C THR A 313 -9.58 -19.49 4.85
N TYR A 314 -9.39 -18.26 4.42
CA TYR A 314 -9.69 -17.79 3.07
C TYR A 314 -8.41 -17.36 2.37
N ARG A 315 -8.25 -17.80 1.12
CA ARG A 315 -7.12 -17.41 0.29
C ARG A 315 -7.63 -16.69 -0.94
N SER A 316 -7.27 -15.41 -1.07
CA SER A 316 -7.65 -14.59 -2.21
C SER A 316 -6.70 -13.40 -2.40
N ASN A 317 -6.78 -12.75 -3.56
CA ASN A 317 -6.08 -11.49 -3.83
C ASN A 317 -6.62 -10.37 -2.93
N GLN A 318 -7.92 -10.35 -2.72
CA GLN A 318 -8.61 -9.41 -1.85
C GLN A 318 -8.15 -9.51 -0.39
N ALA A 319 -7.76 -10.71 0.05
CA ALA A 319 -7.29 -10.94 1.42
C ALA A 319 -6.04 -10.13 1.76
N THR A 320 -5.23 -9.75 0.76
CA THR A 320 -4.06 -8.87 0.94
C THR A 320 -4.45 -7.48 1.43
N ILE A 321 -5.70 -7.06 1.23
CA ILE A 321 -6.26 -5.77 1.65
C ILE A 321 -7.26 -5.96 2.80
N TRP A 322 -8.29 -6.81 2.67
CA TRP A 322 -9.34 -6.89 3.68
C TRP A 322 -8.86 -7.39 5.06
N ARG A 323 -7.72 -8.09 5.14
CA ARG A 323 -7.11 -8.45 6.42
C ARG A 323 -6.83 -7.24 7.33
N TRP A 324 -6.68 -6.04 6.74
CA TRP A 324 -6.43 -4.78 7.42
C TRP A 324 -7.68 -3.91 7.57
N ARG A 325 -8.84 -4.35 7.05
CA ARG A 325 -10.05 -3.53 6.91
C ARG A 325 -10.49 -2.88 8.22
N ASN A 326 -10.57 -3.64 9.29
CA ASN A 326 -10.98 -3.09 10.58
C ASN A 326 -10.07 -1.95 11.05
N THR A 327 -8.77 -2.09 10.81
CA THR A 327 -7.77 -1.09 11.21
C THR A 327 -7.85 0.16 10.37
N PHE A 328 -7.88 0.04 9.04
CA PHE A 328 -7.92 1.24 8.20
C PHE A 328 -9.30 1.92 8.22
N GLN A 329 -10.38 1.24 8.54
CA GLN A 329 -11.69 1.87 8.75
C GLN A 329 -11.76 2.62 10.08
N ASN A 330 -11.18 2.08 11.14
CA ASN A 330 -11.03 2.80 12.40
C ASN A 330 -10.19 4.07 12.23
N ASP A 331 -9.07 4.00 11.53
CA ASP A 331 -8.23 5.16 11.22
C ASP A 331 -8.98 6.22 10.40
N PHE A 332 -9.77 5.79 9.43
CA PHE A 332 -10.63 6.70 8.66
C PHE A 332 -11.63 7.42 9.56
N ALA A 333 -12.35 6.70 10.41
CA ALA A 333 -13.31 7.27 11.35
C ALA A 333 -12.63 8.24 12.34
N ALA A 334 -11.45 7.90 12.87
CA ALA A 334 -10.72 8.80 13.76
C ALA A 334 -10.35 10.11 13.05
N ARG A 335 -9.88 10.05 11.80
CA ARG A 335 -9.53 11.25 11.02
C ARG A 335 -10.75 12.10 10.66
N ILE A 336 -11.90 11.49 10.44
CA ILE A 336 -13.17 12.25 10.36
C ILE A 336 -13.45 12.95 11.67
N GLN A 337 -13.30 12.30 12.83
CA GLN A 337 -13.47 12.96 14.15
C GLN A 337 -12.47 14.11 14.33
N TRP A 338 -11.22 13.99 13.89
CA TRP A 338 -10.25 15.07 13.90
C TRP A 338 -10.72 16.28 13.07
N SER A 339 -11.39 16.03 11.95
CA SER A 339 -11.93 17.11 11.11
C SER A 339 -13.06 17.92 11.76
N LEU A 340 -13.74 17.34 12.77
CA LEU A 340 -14.88 17.94 13.45
C LEU A 340 -14.50 18.73 14.70
N ASN A 341 -13.43 18.34 15.37
CA ASN A 341 -13.12 18.84 16.70
C ASN A 341 -11.68 19.37 16.79
N PRO A 342 -11.47 20.64 17.20
CA PRO A 342 -10.12 21.19 17.34
C PRO A 342 -9.39 20.76 18.62
N SER A 343 -10.05 20.03 19.53
CA SER A 343 -9.47 19.63 20.82
C SER A 343 -8.73 18.31 20.71
N LEU A 344 -7.41 18.35 20.83
CA LEU A 344 -6.55 17.17 20.83
C LEU A 344 -7.00 16.11 21.87
N ALA A 345 -7.43 16.54 23.05
CA ALA A 345 -7.82 15.66 24.15
C ALA A 345 -9.19 14.98 23.98
N SER A 346 -9.94 15.28 22.92
CA SER A 346 -11.30 14.74 22.71
C SER A 346 -11.38 13.69 21.60
N THR A 347 -10.26 13.34 21.00
CA THR A 347 -10.16 12.34 19.91
C THR A 347 -8.97 11.43 20.14
N ASN A 348 -9.00 10.25 19.56
CA ASN A 348 -7.94 9.26 19.67
C ASN A 348 -6.82 9.46 18.63
N HIS A 349 -5.56 9.18 19.01
CA HIS A 349 -4.37 9.26 18.15
C HIS A 349 -3.56 7.97 18.20
N HIS A 350 -2.79 7.73 17.13
CA HIS A 350 -2.05 6.48 16.97
C HIS A 350 -0.95 6.29 18.02
N PRO A 351 -0.77 5.04 18.49
CA PRO A 351 0.42 4.65 19.24
C PRO A 351 1.71 4.96 18.48
N ILE A 352 2.73 5.40 19.21
CA ILE A 352 4.07 5.66 18.68
C ILE A 352 4.95 4.45 18.97
N VAL A 353 5.17 3.64 17.94
CA VAL A 353 5.92 2.39 18.04
C VAL A 353 7.42 2.64 18.01
N ILE A 354 8.12 2.16 19.04
CA ILE A 354 9.56 2.23 19.18
C ILE A 354 10.09 0.82 19.45
N VAL A 355 10.91 0.30 18.54
CA VAL A 355 11.53 -1.02 18.70
C VAL A 355 13.04 -0.86 18.69
N ASN A 356 13.73 -1.43 19.70
CA ASN A 356 15.16 -1.31 19.90
C ASN A 356 15.65 0.15 19.83
N GLY A 357 14.90 1.08 20.44
CA GLY A 357 15.18 2.51 20.44
C GLY A 357 14.90 3.24 19.12
N SER A 358 14.48 2.54 18.06
CA SER A 358 14.16 3.13 16.75
C SER A 358 12.68 3.51 16.63
N ARG A 359 12.42 4.79 16.38
CA ARG A 359 11.09 5.36 16.08
C ARG A 359 10.79 5.39 14.57
N SER A 360 11.72 4.96 13.71
CA SER A 360 11.54 4.96 12.26
C SER A 360 10.37 4.06 11.86
N GLN A 361 9.61 4.45 10.85
CA GLN A 361 8.55 3.62 10.25
C GLN A 361 9.08 2.68 9.16
N LYS A 362 10.35 2.83 8.76
CA LYS A 362 10.98 1.88 7.83
C LYS A 362 11.19 0.53 8.52
N PRO A 363 11.18 -0.59 7.76
CA PRO A 363 11.47 -1.91 8.31
C PRO A 363 12.81 -1.92 9.06
N LEU A 364 12.84 -2.58 10.23
CA LEU A 364 14.08 -2.95 10.89
C LEU A 364 14.66 -4.17 10.17
N GLN A 365 15.98 -4.16 9.94
CA GLN A 365 16.64 -5.24 9.21
C GLN A 365 17.72 -5.88 10.09
N PHE A 366 17.72 -7.21 10.12
CA PHE A 366 18.69 -8.04 10.79
C PHE A 366 19.24 -9.09 9.82
N GLU A 367 20.53 -9.28 9.81
CA GLU A 367 21.13 -10.53 9.35
C GLU A 367 21.41 -11.39 10.59
N ALA A 368 20.81 -12.58 10.61
CA ALA A 368 20.90 -13.50 11.74
C ALA A 368 21.29 -14.88 11.29
N GLU A 369 22.16 -15.51 12.06
CA GLU A 369 22.53 -16.88 11.83
C GLU A 369 21.35 -17.82 12.07
N ALA A 370 21.12 -18.75 11.16
CA ALA A 370 20.12 -19.81 11.33
C ALA A 370 20.40 -20.60 12.62
N GLY A 371 19.34 -20.88 13.39
CA GLY A 371 19.43 -21.46 14.74
C GLY A 371 19.76 -20.47 15.85
N SER A 372 20.07 -19.21 15.56
CA SER A 372 20.33 -18.18 16.55
C SER A 372 19.06 -17.51 17.09
N THR A 373 19.23 -16.62 18.06
CA THR A 373 18.13 -15.85 18.65
C THR A 373 18.39 -14.35 18.58
N ILE A 374 17.30 -13.57 18.41
CA ILE A 374 17.29 -12.11 18.41
C ILE A 374 16.34 -11.65 19.53
N GLU A 375 16.73 -10.67 20.32
CA GLU A 375 15.82 -9.99 21.25
C GLU A 375 15.31 -8.69 20.63
N LEU A 376 14.01 -8.44 20.77
CA LEU A 376 13.34 -7.22 20.34
C LEU A 376 12.66 -6.58 21.54
N ASP A 377 12.85 -5.28 21.68
CA ASP A 377 12.35 -4.48 22.80
C ASP A 377 11.50 -3.31 22.30
N ALA A 378 10.20 -3.38 22.52
CA ALA A 378 9.23 -2.33 22.25
C ALA A 378 8.76 -1.61 23.53
N SER A 379 9.47 -1.71 24.66
CA SER A 379 9.06 -1.16 25.96
C SER A 379 8.98 0.38 25.99
N GLN A 380 9.67 1.06 25.07
CA GLN A 380 9.62 2.53 24.93
C GLN A 380 8.41 3.03 24.11
N THR A 381 7.62 2.12 23.51
CA THR A 381 6.38 2.45 22.81
C THR A 381 5.40 3.12 23.75
N TYR A 382 4.75 4.17 23.28
CA TYR A 382 3.79 4.94 24.08
C TYR A 382 2.58 5.37 23.26
N ASP A 383 1.51 5.66 23.97
CA ASP A 383 0.33 6.30 23.43
C ASP A 383 0.35 7.82 23.72
N PRO A 384 0.06 8.70 22.72
CA PRO A 384 0.00 10.14 22.93
C PRO A 384 -1.09 10.59 23.89
N ASP A 385 -2.23 9.88 23.91
CA ASP A 385 -3.40 10.21 24.73
C ASP A 385 -3.34 9.54 26.11
N GLY A 386 -2.49 8.52 26.26
CA GLY A 386 -2.28 7.78 27.49
C GLY A 386 -3.11 6.51 27.58
N ASP A 387 -3.62 6.03 26.46
CA ASP A 387 -4.37 4.79 26.38
C ASP A 387 -3.54 3.54 26.67
N ASP A 388 -4.21 2.48 27.12
CA ASP A 388 -3.58 1.18 27.29
C ASP A 388 -3.23 0.57 25.93
N LEU A 389 -2.04 -0.07 25.86
CA LEU A 389 -1.51 -0.65 24.63
C LEU A 389 -1.48 -2.16 24.69
N THR A 390 -1.93 -2.78 23.60
CA THR A 390 -1.82 -4.22 23.33
C THR A 390 -0.76 -4.48 22.28
N PHE A 391 0.17 -5.42 22.57
CA PHE A 391 1.29 -5.80 21.71
C PHE A 391 1.07 -7.19 21.15
N THR A 392 1.04 -7.31 19.81
CA THR A 392 0.89 -8.59 19.09
C THR A 392 2.03 -8.76 18.10
N TRP A 393 2.83 -9.81 18.29
CA TRP A 393 3.91 -10.19 17.38
C TRP A 393 3.50 -11.43 16.61
N TRP A 394 3.65 -11.37 15.27
CA TRP A 394 3.34 -12.49 14.41
C TRP A 394 4.17 -12.48 13.13
N GLN A 395 4.38 -13.66 12.56
CA GLN A 395 5.13 -13.80 11.30
C GLN A 395 4.17 -13.63 10.11
N TYR A 396 4.48 -12.66 9.23
CA TYR A 396 3.82 -12.50 7.95
C TYR A 396 4.54 -13.38 6.94
N ARG A 397 4.04 -14.60 6.72
CA ARG A 397 4.76 -15.64 5.99
C ARG A 397 4.71 -15.44 4.48
N GLU A 398 3.62 -14.91 3.94
CA GLU A 398 3.39 -14.76 2.50
C GLU A 398 4.48 -13.96 1.78
N PRO A 399 5.01 -12.85 2.31
CA PRO A 399 6.12 -12.13 1.67
C PRO A 399 7.42 -12.92 1.58
N SER A 400 7.60 -13.95 2.41
CA SER A 400 8.80 -14.80 2.41
C SER A 400 8.72 -15.96 1.41
N ALA A 401 7.53 -16.24 0.86
CA ALA A 401 7.34 -17.26 -0.16
C ALA A 401 7.80 -16.76 -1.52
N THR A 402 8.92 -17.27 -2.03
CA THR A 402 9.58 -16.79 -3.25
C THR A 402 9.43 -17.73 -4.44
N GLN A 403 9.27 -19.03 -4.20
CA GLN A 403 9.23 -20.06 -5.24
C GLN A 403 7.90 -20.82 -5.27
N TRP A 404 7.29 -21.05 -4.07
CA TRP A 404 6.11 -21.88 -3.90
C TRP A 404 5.11 -21.25 -2.92
N LEU A 405 4.15 -22.05 -2.49
CA LEU A 405 3.18 -21.62 -1.49
C LEU A 405 3.81 -21.60 -0.07
N VAL A 406 3.28 -20.71 0.77
CA VAL A 406 3.70 -20.55 2.18
C VAL A 406 3.85 -21.88 2.91
N GLN A 407 2.92 -22.81 2.73
CA GLN A 407 2.89 -24.10 3.40
C GLN A 407 4.10 -24.98 3.10
N PHE A 408 4.70 -24.80 1.92
CA PHE A 408 5.80 -25.63 1.45
C PHE A 408 7.16 -24.96 1.64
N GLU A 409 7.19 -23.65 1.74
CA GLU A 409 8.44 -22.92 1.61
C GLU A 409 8.86 -22.19 2.89
N VAL A 410 7.92 -21.53 3.57
CA VAL A 410 8.31 -20.56 4.61
C VAL A 410 8.50 -21.21 5.96
N SER A 411 9.69 -21.13 6.50
CA SER A 411 10.05 -21.58 7.83
C SER A 411 9.41 -20.71 8.92
N GLU A 412 9.02 -21.32 10.02
CA GLU A 412 8.38 -20.61 11.14
C GLU A 412 9.41 -20.08 12.13
N LEU A 413 9.27 -18.79 12.47
CA LEU A 413 10.00 -18.16 13.56
C LEU A 413 9.43 -18.65 14.90
N GLY A 414 10.30 -19.00 15.83
CA GLY A 414 9.89 -19.16 17.22
C GLY A 414 9.75 -17.78 17.88
N ILE A 415 8.62 -17.50 18.53
CA ILE A 415 8.37 -16.22 19.21
C ILE A 415 8.06 -16.50 20.67
N GLU A 416 8.92 -16.05 21.57
CA GLU A 416 8.79 -16.18 23.03
C GLU A 416 8.63 -14.80 23.68
N LYS A 417 7.57 -14.61 24.47
CA LYS A 417 7.39 -13.37 25.24
C LYS A 417 8.33 -13.39 26.46
N LEU A 418 9.10 -12.30 26.63
CA LEU A 418 9.98 -12.10 27.78
C LEU A 418 9.32 -11.33 28.93
N ASP A 419 8.11 -10.80 28.69
CA ASP A 419 7.26 -10.16 29.70
C ASP A 419 5.77 -10.49 29.45
N THR A 420 4.93 -10.19 30.42
CA THR A 420 3.49 -10.51 30.39
C THR A 420 2.71 -9.72 29.35
N GLN A 421 3.18 -8.55 28.96
CA GLN A 421 2.53 -7.67 27.99
C GLN A 421 2.99 -7.93 26.55
N GLY A 422 4.10 -8.69 26.36
CA GLY A 422 4.69 -8.92 25.05
C GLY A 422 5.41 -7.69 24.47
N LYS A 423 5.82 -6.76 25.34
CA LYS A 423 6.67 -5.60 24.96
C LYS A 423 8.06 -6.05 24.54
N ARG A 424 8.57 -7.09 25.20
CA ARG A 424 9.86 -7.69 24.89
C ARG A 424 9.63 -9.14 24.45
N ILE A 425 10.30 -9.51 23.36
CA ILE A 425 10.26 -10.88 22.83
C ILE A 425 11.66 -11.37 22.49
N LYS A 426 11.77 -12.69 22.45
CA LYS A 426 12.91 -13.41 21.88
C LYS A 426 12.42 -14.15 20.63
N VAL A 427 13.11 -13.93 19.51
CA VAL A 427 12.81 -14.56 18.23
C VAL A 427 13.88 -15.61 17.96
N MET A 428 13.46 -16.85 17.71
CA MET A 428 14.33 -17.95 17.33
C MET A 428 14.29 -18.09 15.82
N VAL A 429 15.44 -17.93 15.18
CA VAL A 429 15.61 -18.11 13.73
C VAL A 429 15.65 -19.60 13.42
N PRO A 430 14.90 -20.10 12.41
CA PRO A 430 14.90 -21.53 12.07
C PRO A 430 16.29 -22.04 11.70
N GLU A 431 16.52 -23.34 11.95
CA GLU A 431 17.77 -24.03 11.64
C GLU A 431 18.14 -23.93 10.14
N PRO A 432 19.43 -24.08 9.79
CA PRO A 432 19.90 -23.94 8.41
C PRO A 432 19.18 -24.83 7.40
N GLU A 433 18.86 -26.08 7.81
CA GLU A 433 18.18 -27.07 6.97
C GLU A 433 16.74 -26.65 6.60
N LYS A 434 16.18 -25.69 7.34
CA LYS A 434 14.84 -25.14 7.09
C LYS A 434 14.91 -23.79 6.37
N SER A 435 15.71 -22.86 6.90
CA SER A 435 15.69 -21.46 6.44
C SER A 435 16.77 -21.11 5.42
N CYS A 436 17.80 -21.95 5.25
CA CYS A 436 18.93 -21.72 4.35
C CYS A 436 19.09 -22.82 3.30
N MET A 437 17.98 -23.21 2.68
CA MET A 437 17.95 -24.23 1.61
C MET A 437 17.17 -23.70 0.42
N ASP A 438 17.69 -23.92 -0.78
CA ASP A 438 16.89 -23.81 -1.99
C ASP A 438 15.88 -24.95 -2.04
N LEU A 439 14.61 -24.61 -2.25
CA LEU A 439 13.53 -25.58 -2.12
C LEU A 439 13.53 -26.62 -3.25
N ILE A 440 13.95 -26.22 -4.45
CA ILE A 440 13.92 -27.07 -5.63
C ILE A 440 15.16 -27.94 -5.68
N SER A 441 16.34 -27.33 -5.65
CA SER A 441 17.60 -28.04 -5.77
C SER A 441 18.08 -28.71 -4.48
N ARG A 442 17.47 -28.36 -3.34
CA ARG A 442 17.90 -28.75 -1.99
C ARG A 442 19.35 -28.39 -1.70
N THR A 443 19.87 -27.40 -2.42
CA THR A 443 21.21 -26.89 -2.22
C THR A 443 21.21 -25.94 -1.01
N PRO A 444 22.14 -26.11 -0.06
CA PRO A 444 22.31 -25.16 1.02
C PRO A 444 22.70 -23.76 0.51
N LEU A 445 22.11 -22.74 1.09
CA LEU A 445 22.33 -21.33 0.75
C LEU A 445 23.08 -20.62 1.89
N ALA A 446 24.10 -19.84 1.56
CA ALA A 446 24.77 -18.97 2.52
C ALA A 446 23.86 -17.84 3.03
N LYS A 447 22.95 -17.39 2.16
CA LYS A 447 21.89 -16.41 2.44
C LYS A 447 20.54 -17.07 2.12
N GLY A 448 19.80 -17.37 3.17
CA GLY A 448 18.54 -18.10 3.09
C GLY A 448 17.31 -17.19 2.98
N GLN A 449 16.22 -17.58 3.62
CA GLN A 449 14.94 -16.85 3.56
C GLN A 449 15.02 -15.48 4.22
N LEU A 450 14.32 -14.52 3.63
CA LEU A 450 14.00 -13.23 4.26
C LEU A 450 12.67 -13.40 5.00
N LEU A 451 12.72 -13.49 6.32
CA LEU A 451 11.57 -13.72 7.16
C LEU A 451 10.99 -12.40 7.65
N HIS A 452 9.66 -12.25 7.55
CA HIS A 452 8.95 -11.04 7.92
C HIS A 452 8.22 -11.22 9.24
N LEU A 453 8.62 -10.47 10.26
CA LEU A 453 7.94 -10.39 11.55
C LEU A 453 7.23 -9.05 11.68
N ILE A 454 6.00 -9.05 12.14
CA ILE A 454 5.20 -7.84 12.34
C ILE A 454 4.93 -7.67 13.83
N LEU A 455 5.15 -6.47 14.34
CA LEU A 455 4.55 -5.99 15.57
C LEU A 455 3.33 -5.14 15.22
N GLU A 456 2.19 -5.46 15.81
CA GLU A 456 1.00 -4.61 15.88
C GLU A 456 0.88 -4.06 17.29
N VAL A 457 0.72 -2.75 17.40
CA VAL A 457 0.42 -2.07 18.67
C VAL A 457 -0.92 -1.37 18.51
N THR A 458 -1.89 -1.81 19.29
CA THR A 458 -3.26 -1.28 19.26
C THR A 458 -3.57 -0.63 20.61
N ASP A 459 -4.13 0.58 20.57
CA ASP A 459 -4.60 1.31 21.74
C ASP A 459 -6.00 0.85 22.21
N SER A 460 -6.42 1.37 23.37
CA SER A 460 -7.77 1.17 23.92
C SER A 460 -8.72 2.34 23.67
N GLY A 461 -8.31 3.29 22.82
CA GLY A 461 -9.10 4.48 22.47
C GLY A 461 -10.33 4.17 21.62
N THR A 462 -11.08 5.21 21.24
CA THR A 462 -12.30 5.06 20.45
C THR A 462 -12.34 6.04 19.28
N PRO A 463 -12.32 5.54 18.01
CA PRO A 463 -12.08 4.13 17.63
C PRO A 463 -10.65 3.69 17.99
N THR A 464 -10.44 2.38 18.19
CA THR A 464 -9.10 1.84 18.44
C THR A 464 -8.20 2.05 17.24
N LEU A 465 -6.96 2.48 17.46
CA LEU A 465 -5.97 2.73 16.41
C LEU A 465 -4.79 1.77 16.54
N THR A 466 -4.22 1.39 15.39
CA THR A 466 -3.11 0.44 15.32
C THR A 466 -1.95 1.05 14.54
N SER A 467 -0.77 0.97 15.12
CA SER A 467 0.52 1.23 14.45
C SER A 467 1.34 -0.04 14.39
N TYR A 468 2.26 -0.11 13.44
CA TYR A 468 3.02 -1.32 13.15
C TYR A 468 4.53 -1.08 13.23
N ARG A 469 5.26 -2.20 13.29
CA ARG A 469 6.67 -2.26 12.95
C ARG A 469 6.95 -3.56 12.22
N ARG A 470 7.46 -3.45 11.01
CA ARG A 470 8.00 -4.60 10.27
C ARG A 470 9.45 -4.83 10.67
N VAL A 471 9.78 -6.07 10.95
CA VAL A 471 11.14 -6.54 11.18
C VAL A 471 11.47 -7.58 10.11
N LEU A 472 12.54 -7.35 9.38
CA LEU A 472 13.08 -8.24 8.36
C LEU A 472 14.26 -9.00 8.94
N ILE A 473 14.18 -10.31 8.91
CA ILE A 473 15.22 -11.20 9.43
C ILE A 473 15.76 -12.03 8.26
N GLN A 474 16.92 -11.65 7.75
CA GLN A 474 17.64 -12.42 6.74
C GLN A 474 18.36 -13.57 7.42
N SER A 475 17.88 -14.77 7.21
CA SER A 475 18.58 -15.97 7.69
C SER A 475 19.88 -16.19 6.92
N THR A 476 20.95 -16.55 7.63
CA THR A 476 22.27 -16.82 7.05
C THR A 476 22.84 -18.13 7.58
N ASN A 477 23.65 -18.81 6.77
CA ASN A 477 24.35 -20.02 7.16
C ASN A 477 25.86 -19.80 7.06
N LYS A 478 26.53 -19.67 8.22
CA LYS A 478 27.97 -19.39 8.31
C LYS A 478 28.83 -20.55 7.81
N ASP A 479 28.34 -21.78 7.93
CA ASP A 479 29.10 -22.97 7.55
C ASP A 479 29.25 -23.08 6.03
N LEU A 480 28.45 -22.33 5.28
CA LEU A 480 28.47 -22.28 3.82
C LEU A 480 29.23 -21.08 3.24
N ARG A 481 29.83 -20.24 4.05
CA ARG A 481 30.74 -19.19 3.54
C ARG A 481 31.92 -19.72 2.72
N GLY A 482 31.92 -21.02 2.40
CA GLY A 482 32.89 -21.71 1.56
C GLY A 482 32.35 -22.75 0.58
N GLY A 483 31.01 -22.77 0.38
CA GLY A 483 30.40 -23.59 -0.71
C GLY A 483 30.66 -25.08 -0.58
N LYS A 484 30.16 -25.78 0.45
CA LYS A 484 30.15 -27.24 0.45
C LYS A 484 28.89 -27.74 -0.26
N PRO A 485 29.04 -28.56 -1.33
CA PRO A 485 27.89 -29.20 -1.96
C PRO A 485 27.22 -30.21 -1.00
N LEU A 486 25.92 -30.45 -1.21
CA LEU A 486 25.22 -31.58 -0.60
C LEU A 486 25.94 -32.90 -0.88
N LYS A 487 25.82 -33.87 0.03
CA LYS A 487 26.29 -35.22 -0.24
C LYS A 487 25.46 -35.84 -1.35
N GLU A 488 26.15 -36.49 -2.27
CA GLU A 488 25.56 -37.29 -3.35
C GLU A 488 24.53 -38.26 -2.76
N GLY A 489 23.27 -38.22 -3.22
CA GLY A 489 22.17 -39.02 -2.72
C GLY A 489 21.21 -38.30 -1.73
N GLU A 490 21.50 -37.08 -1.29
CA GLU A 490 20.55 -36.23 -0.55
C GLU A 490 19.64 -35.41 -1.51
N GLU A 491 19.71 -35.71 -2.79
CA GLU A 491 18.87 -35.13 -3.82
C GLU A 491 17.43 -35.58 -3.65
N LEU A 492 16.68 -34.79 -2.90
CA LEU A 492 15.33 -34.50 -3.27
C LEU A 492 14.18 -35.44 -3.23
N ASN A 493 13.37 -35.14 -2.34
CA ASN A 493 11.92 -35.19 -2.54
C ASN A 493 11.18 -34.16 -1.66
N ALA A 494 11.73 -32.96 -1.46
CA ALA A 494 11.10 -31.99 -0.57
C ALA A 494 9.69 -31.62 -1.03
N ILE A 495 9.48 -31.47 -2.34
CA ILE A 495 8.14 -31.25 -2.89
C ILE A 495 7.31 -32.51 -2.72
N GLY A 496 7.84 -33.68 -3.06
CA GLY A 496 7.16 -34.95 -2.86
C GLY A 496 6.84 -35.26 -1.41
N ASP A 497 7.75 -34.95 -0.48
CA ASP A 497 7.54 -35.18 0.95
C ASP A 497 6.61 -34.11 1.58
N ALA A 498 6.68 -32.88 1.12
CA ALA A 498 5.71 -31.86 1.48
C ALA A 498 4.31 -32.19 0.95
N MET A 499 4.20 -32.74 -0.25
CA MET A 499 2.92 -33.15 -0.83
C MET A 499 2.34 -34.38 -0.16
N LYS A 500 3.16 -35.31 0.35
CA LYS A 500 2.66 -36.45 1.13
C LYS A 500 1.93 -36.03 2.41
N ASN A 501 2.38 -34.96 3.05
CA ASN A 501 1.72 -34.41 4.23
C ASN A 501 0.42 -33.64 3.91
N TYR A 502 0.07 -33.49 2.64
CA TYR A 502 -1.12 -32.77 2.17
C TYR A 502 -2.26 -33.72 1.74
N THR A 503 -2.00 -35.00 1.66
CA THR A 503 -2.97 -36.02 1.20
C THR A 503 -3.61 -36.81 2.35
N ASP A 504 -3.21 -36.55 3.59
CA ASP A 504 -3.79 -37.05 4.83
C ASP A 504 -4.52 -35.92 5.58
#